data_52a12cce153b58f423d0312d8a385785
#
_entry.id   52a12cce153b58f423d0312d8a385785
#
_cell.length_a   1.000
_cell.length_b   1.000
_cell.length_c   1.000
_cell.angle_alpha   90.00
_cell.angle_beta   90.00
_cell.angle_gamma   90.00
#
_symmetry.space_group_name_H-M   'P 1'
#
loop_
_entity.id
_entity.type
_entity.pdbx_description
1 polymer ?
#
loop_
_entity_poly.entity_id
_entity_poly.type
_entity_poly.pdbx_seq_one_letter_code
_entity_poly.pdbx_strand_id
1 'polypeptide(L)'
;MMDTAEDRYIPRRASGLRALTPPRSVKPVMSFRGRDVSWLLPTLLLAVIALGDWNSSGEFRIVTWIVLVPGIAAAVCGPVVTAVFAAAAAFGYPWLDNAWPHPDQMGPTDHALVIVGGLVAVLVSWLRIRAQNHLLRVENAADATRQVVLRPIPPGTGGLDVAGAYLAADSEARVGGDFFEVLATPYGARALLGDVQGKGVGAVSAASALVGTFREAGYHEPELASVAERLESRMIRNNDYSAAMGRPDERFATAVLVGFPPPRDGLAPEWIELVNLGHEGPLAIGPDGVRVLPEGCHPPLGLGGLVGGAPRAVRVPFGKSDSLLLFTDGVSEARDRQGVFLPVLARLSGTTGVRDALSVGELVKLVERMVLEHTRGRLSDDTAILALRRLPEG
;
A
#
# COMPACT_ATOMS: atom_id res chain seq x y z
N MET A 1 -0.63 -44.03 -36.04
CA MET A 1 -0.30 -44.15 -34.62
C MET A 1 0.41 -42.83 -34.27
N MET A 2 -0.43 -41.83 -33.93
CA MET A 2 -0.01 -40.45 -33.68
C MET A 2 0.18 -40.33 -32.18
N ASP A 3 1.38 -40.02 -31.77
CA ASP A 3 1.73 -39.71 -30.39
C ASP A 3 1.94 -38.21 -30.32
N THR A 4 0.97 -37.50 -29.73
CA THR A 4 1.01 -36.06 -29.47
C THR A 4 1.51 -35.86 -28.06
N ALA A 5 2.79 -35.51 -27.96
CA ALA A 5 3.39 -35.03 -26.72
C ALA A 5 2.84 -33.62 -26.40
N GLU A 6 1.89 -33.55 -25.48
CA GLU A 6 1.47 -32.32 -24.82
C GLU A 6 2.58 -31.88 -23.87
N ASP A 7 3.40 -30.91 -24.31
CA ASP A 7 4.37 -30.21 -23.50
C ASP A 7 3.64 -29.28 -22.51
N ARG A 8 3.50 -29.72 -21.26
CA ARG A 8 2.86 -28.96 -20.18
C ARG A 8 3.79 -27.83 -19.76
N TYR A 9 3.55 -26.64 -20.30
CA TYR A 9 4.14 -25.39 -19.83
C TYR A 9 3.80 -25.16 -18.34
N ILE A 10 4.78 -25.34 -17.46
CA ILE A 10 4.69 -24.98 -16.03
C ILE A 10 5.10 -23.51 -15.92
N PRO A 11 4.18 -22.57 -15.62
CA PRO A 11 4.55 -21.18 -15.49
C PRO A 11 5.48 -20.97 -14.28
N ARG A 12 6.66 -20.42 -14.51
CA ARG A 12 7.54 -19.92 -13.46
C ARG A 12 6.77 -18.88 -12.63
N ARG A 13 6.80 -19.01 -11.30
CA ARG A 13 6.13 -18.14 -10.34
C ARG A 13 6.34 -16.68 -10.68
N ALA A 14 5.23 -15.97 -10.94
CA ALA A 14 5.18 -14.56 -11.22
C ALA A 14 5.76 -13.72 -10.07
N SER A 15 6.75 -12.91 -10.37
CA SER A 15 7.23 -11.81 -9.53
C SER A 15 6.45 -10.54 -9.92
N GLY A 16 5.16 -10.55 -9.74
CA GLY A 16 4.33 -9.39 -9.98
C GLY A 16 3.43 -9.13 -8.78
N LEU A 17 3.18 -7.90 -8.46
CA LEU A 17 2.33 -7.35 -7.37
C LEU A 17 2.11 -8.34 -6.22
N ARG A 18 2.57 -8.02 -5.01
CA ARG A 18 2.33 -8.84 -3.81
C ARG A 18 0.88 -9.33 -3.86
N ALA A 19 0.71 -10.66 -3.93
CA ALA A 19 -0.59 -11.32 -3.83
C ALA A 19 -1.40 -10.62 -2.74
N LEU A 20 -2.69 -10.37 -3.03
CA LEU A 20 -3.69 -9.79 -2.16
C LEU A 20 -3.34 -10.07 -0.70
N THR A 21 -2.86 -9.06 0.01
CA THR A 21 -2.58 -9.22 1.44
C THR A 21 -3.92 -9.53 2.09
N PRO A 22 -4.02 -10.66 2.83
CA PRO A 22 -5.25 -10.97 3.54
C PRO A 22 -5.60 -9.79 4.45
N PRO A 23 -6.90 -9.53 4.70
CA PRO A 23 -7.33 -8.41 5.52
C PRO A 23 -6.55 -8.40 6.83
N ARG A 24 -5.99 -7.25 7.16
CA ARG A 24 -5.19 -7.10 8.38
C ARG A 24 -6.09 -7.37 9.59
N SER A 25 -5.68 -8.27 10.45
CA SER A 25 -6.31 -8.57 11.73
C SER A 25 -5.44 -8.03 12.86
N VAL A 26 -6.06 -7.78 14.01
CA VAL A 26 -5.32 -7.41 15.23
C VAL A 26 -4.32 -8.51 15.55
N LYS A 27 -3.03 -8.20 15.45
CA LYS A 27 -1.99 -9.16 15.83
C LYS A 27 -1.88 -9.20 17.35
N PRO A 28 -1.69 -10.40 17.95
CA PRO A 28 -1.41 -10.51 19.38
C PRO A 28 -0.10 -9.79 19.71
N VAL A 29 -0.03 -9.16 20.90
CA VAL A 29 1.16 -8.44 21.36
C VAL A 29 2.36 -9.38 21.48
N MET A 30 2.13 -10.61 21.92
CA MET A 30 3.15 -11.66 22.00
C MET A 30 2.66 -12.90 21.26
N SER A 31 3.47 -13.37 20.29
CA SER A 31 3.18 -14.61 19.55
C SER A 31 4.41 -15.51 19.53
N PHE A 32 4.20 -16.79 19.78
CA PHE A 32 5.24 -17.82 19.67
C PHE A 32 4.74 -18.93 18.74
N ARG A 33 5.50 -19.20 17.65
CA ARG A 33 5.11 -20.17 16.60
C ARG A 33 3.69 -19.95 16.05
N GLY A 34 3.28 -18.67 15.91
CA GLY A 34 1.96 -18.32 15.37
C GLY A 34 0.78 -18.46 16.34
N ARG A 35 1.01 -18.79 17.60
CA ARG A 35 -0.01 -18.85 18.66
C ARG A 35 0.11 -17.64 19.57
N ASP A 36 -1.02 -17.09 19.99
CA ASP A 36 -1.07 -16.02 20.99
C ASP A 36 -0.63 -16.54 22.35
N VAL A 37 0.47 -15.98 22.87
CA VAL A 37 1.04 -16.31 24.19
C VAL A 37 0.99 -15.11 25.13
N SER A 38 0.24 -14.07 24.79
CA SER A 38 0.14 -12.85 25.60
C SER A 38 -0.39 -13.11 27.02
N TRP A 39 -1.18 -14.17 27.21
CA TRP A 39 -1.71 -14.59 28.50
C TRP A 39 -0.65 -15.10 29.48
N LEU A 40 0.55 -15.47 29.00
CA LEU A 40 1.64 -15.95 29.86
C LEU A 40 2.14 -14.86 30.81
N LEU A 41 2.17 -13.60 30.38
CA LEU A 41 2.68 -12.49 31.18
C LEU A 41 1.83 -12.24 32.44
N PRO A 42 0.50 -12.05 32.37
CA PRO A 42 -0.33 -11.92 33.57
C PRO A 42 -0.37 -13.21 34.40
N THR A 43 -0.25 -14.40 33.79
CA THR A 43 -0.17 -15.67 34.51
C THR A 43 1.11 -15.75 35.34
N LEU A 44 2.26 -15.40 34.75
CA LEU A 44 3.53 -15.38 35.44
C LEU A 44 3.51 -14.40 36.62
N LEU A 45 2.95 -13.20 36.41
CA LEU A 45 2.81 -12.20 37.45
C LEU A 45 1.94 -12.73 38.61
N LEU A 46 0.79 -13.35 38.29
CA LEU A 46 -0.07 -13.96 39.31
C LEU A 46 0.66 -15.04 40.12
N ALA A 47 1.43 -15.91 39.42
CA ALA A 47 2.23 -16.95 40.07
C ALA A 47 3.31 -16.37 40.98
N VAL A 48 4.00 -15.31 40.55
CA VAL A 48 5.04 -14.63 41.34
C VAL A 48 4.43 -13.99 42.58
N ILE A 49 3.27 -13.37 42.47
CA ILE A 49 2.56 -12.76 43.60
C ILE A 49 2.15 -13.86 44.61
N ALA A 50 1.53 -14.93 44.13
CA ALA A 50 1.08 -16.03 45.00
C ALA A 50 2.25 -16.74 45.71
N LEU A 51 3.33 -17.03 44.99
CA LEU A 51 4.54 -17.63 45.57
C LEU A 51 5.29 -16.70 46.51
N GLY A 52 5.35 -15.41 46.15
CA GLY A 52 5.97 -14.37 46.98
C GLY A 52 5.25 -14.21 48.31
N ASP A 53 3.90 -14.15 48.26
CA ASP A 53 3.07 -14.03 49.46
C ASP A 53 3.22 -15.27 50.35
N TRP A 54 3.22 -16.47 49.75
CA TRP A 54 3.51 -17.74 50.51
C TRP A 54 4.85 -17.73 51.23
N ASN A 55 5.89 -17.17 50.59
CA ASN A 55 7.26 -17.20 51.15
C ASN A 55 7.56 -15.97 52.02
N SER A 56 6.65 -15.00 52.12
CA SER A 56 6.84 -13.83 52.94
C SER A 56 6.52 -14.15 54.41
N SER A 57 7.43 -13.80 55.31
CA SER A 57 7.31 -14.04 56.78
C SER A 57 6.31 -13.09 57.48
N GLY A 58 5.36 -12.50 56.76
CA GLY A 58 4.30 -11.66 57.32
C GLY A 58 4.61 -10.17 57.53
N GLU A 59 5.87 -9.74 57.29
CA GLU A 59 6.25 -8.34 57.41
C GLU A 59 5.86 -7.49 56.20
N PHE A 60 5.63 -8.12 55.01
CA PHE A 60 5.29 -7.42 53.78
C PHE A 60 4.22 -8.19 53.01
N ARG A 61 3.07 -7.54 52.75
CA ARG A 61 1.93 -8.13 52.02
C ARG A 61 2.12 -7.99 50.52
N ILE A 62 2.57 -9.07 49.87
CA ILE A 62 2.80 -9.09 48.41
C ILE A 62 1.47 -9.29 47.66
N VAL A 63 0.47 -9.94 48.29
CA VAL A 63 -0.85 -10.22 47.69
C VAL A 63 -1.58 -8.95 47.25
N THR A 64 -1.34 -7.79 47.85
CA THR A 64 -1.95 -6.50 47.43
C THR A 64 -1.60 -6.11 45.99
N TRP A 65 -0.48 -6.60 45.48
CA TRP A 65 -0.07 -6.37 44.08
C TRP A 65 -0.92 -7.12 43.06
N ILE A 66 -1.83 -8.00 43.49
CA ILE A 66 -2.75 -8.75 42.61
C ILE A 66 -3.63 -7.82 41.76
N VAL A 67 -3.85 -6.58 42.23
CA VAL A 67 -4.60 -5.51 41.50
C VAL A 67 -3.93 -5.16 40.15
N LEU A 68 -2.61 -5.39 40.01
CA LEU A 68 -1.87 -5.12 38.77
C LEU A 68 -2.13 -6.18 37.69
N VAL A 69 -2.54 -7.40 38.06
CA VAL A 69 -2.72 -8.52 37.14
C VAL A 69 -3.75 -8.22 36.05
N PRO A 70 -4.98 -7.72 36.39
CA PRO A 70 -5.94 -7.31 35.37
C PRO A 70 -5.44 -6.14 34.51
N GLY A 71 -4.68 -5.20 35.09
CA GLY A 71 -4.11 -4.05 34.36
C GLY A 71 -3.12 -4.50 33.28
N ILE A 72 -2.21 -5.42 33.63
CA ILE A 72 -1.26 -6.00 32.66
C ILE A 72 -1.98 -6.84 31.60
N ALA A 73 -2.96 -7.65 32.03
CA ALA A 73 -3.81 -8.39 31.10
C ALA A 73 -4.53 -7.44 30.11
N ALA A 74 -5.03 -6.29 30.59
CA ALA A 74 -5.67 -5.28 29.74
C ALA A 74 -4.71 -4.67 28.71
N ALA A 75 -3.43 -4.56 29.04
CA ALA A 75 -2.42 -4.02 28.11
C ALA A 75 -2.05 -5.00 26.97
N VAL A 76 -2.05 -6.33 27.24
CA VAL A 76 -1.52 -7.32 26.29
C VAL A 76 -2.56 -8.30 25.75
N CYS A 77 -3.67 -8.53 26.49
CA CYS A 77 -4.69 -9.49 26.14
C CYS A 77 -6.00 -8.81 25.66
N GLY A 78 -6.90 -9.63 25.09
CA GLY A 78 -8.26 -9.19 24.75
C GLY A 78 -9.18 -9.11 25.98
N PRO A 79 -10.39 -8.50 25.85
CA PRO A 79 -11.29 -8.23 26.98
C PRO A 79 -11.76 -9.49 27.71
N VAL A 80 -11.96 -10.61 26.98
CA VAL A 80 -12.39 -11.87 27.60
C VAL A 80 -11.30 -12.43 28.52
N VAL A 81 -10.05 -12.47 28.04
CA VAL A 81 -8.91 -12.94 28.84
C VAL A 81 -8.66 -12.02 30.03
N THR A 82 -8.77 -10.69 29.81
CA THR A 82 -8.67 -9.71 30.89
C THR A 82 -9.76 -9.93 31.96
N ALA A 83 -11.00 -10.24 31.56
CA ALA A 83 -12.09 -10.54 32.49
C ALA A 83 -11.79 -11.82 33.32
N VAL A 84 -11.20 -12.84 32.71
CA VAL A 84 -10.77 -14.05 33.42
C VAL A 84 -9.72 -13.72 34.49
N PHE A 85 -8.72 -12.91 34.17
CA PHE A 85 -7.71 -12.48 35.15
C PHE A 85 -8.29 -11.53 36.20
N ALA A 86 -9.25 -10.68 35.87
CA ALA A 86 -9.96 -9.83 36.83
C ALA A 86 -10.77 -10.68 37.81
N ALA A 87 -11.47 -11.70 37.34
CA ALA A 87 -12.16 -12.66 38.17
C ALA A 87 -11.19 -13.48 39.06
N ALA A 88 -10.11 -13.97 38.47
CA ALA A 88 -9.07 -14.68 39.20
C ALA A 88 -8.45 -13.82 40.33
N ALA A 89 -8.23 -12.53 40.07
CA ALA A 89 -7.74 -11.59 41.09
C ALA A 89 -8.81 -11.35 42.19
N ALA A 90 -10.08 -11.11 41.82
CA ALA A 90 -11.15 -10.82 42.74
C ALA A 90 -11.49 -12.01 43.68
N PHE A 91 -11.46 -13.23 43.17
CA PHE A 91 -11.69 -14.44 43.96
C PHE A 91 -10.41 -15.00 44.59
N GLY A 92 -9.29 -14.88 43.95
CA GLY A 92 -7.98 -15.34 44.44
C GLY A 92 -7.49 -14.53 45.63
N TYR A 93 -7.74 -13.22 45.64
CA TYR A 93 -7.28 -12.34 46.73
C TYR A 93 -7.82 -12.78 48.10
N PRO A 94 -9.15 -12.89 48.33
CA PRO A 94 -9.68 -13.33 49.64
C PRO A 94 -9.29 -14.79 49.95
N TRP A 95 -9.14 -15.65 48.92
CA TRP A 95 -8.72 -17.04 49.12
C TRP A 95 -7.26 -17.11 49.63
N LEU A 96 -6.35 -16.34 49.07
CA LEU A 96 -4.95 -16.25 49.54
C LEU A 96 -4.87 -15.62 50.94
N ASP A 97 -5.64 -14.54 51.20
CA ASP A 97 -5.68 -13.87 52.51
C ASP A 97 -6.16 -14.77 53.64
N ASN A 98 -7.09 -15.68 53.38
CA ASN A 98 -7.59 -16.66 54.33
C ASN A 98 -6.73 -17.90 54.48
N ALA A 99 -5.91 -18.25 53.45
CA ALA A 99 -5.06 -19.42 53.50
C ALA A 99 -3.87 -19.26 54.48
N TRP A 100 -3.41 -18.02 54.67
CA TRP A 100 -2.34 -17.64 55.58
C TRP A 100 -2.76 -16.48 56.47
N PRO A 101 -3.05 -16.72 57.76
CA PRO A 101 -3.46 -15.65 58.69
C PRO A 101 -2.29 -14.71 58.93
N HIS A 102 -2.43 -13.47 58.45
CA HIS A 102 -1.56 -12.32 58.75
C HIS A 102 -2.20 -11.44 59.86
N PRO A 103 -1.39 -10.67 60.63
CA PRO A 103 -1.92 -9.75 61.63
C PRO A 103 -2.93 -8.74 61.09
N ASP A 104 -2.73 -8.28 59.85
CA ASP A 104 -3.59 -7.34 59.13
C ASP A 104 -4.41 -8.08 58.06
N GLN A 105 -5.63 -8.45 58.36
CA GLN A 105 -6.54 -9.06 57.39
C GLN A 105 -7.11 -8.02 56.42
N MET A 106 -7.54 -8.54 55.27
CA MET A 106 -8.18 -7.78 54.20
C MET A 106 -9.42 -7.02 54.68
N GLY A 107 -9.44 -5.71 54.43
CA GLY A 107 -10.63 -4.89 54.62
C GLY A 107 -11.60 -4.93 53.44
N PRO A 108 -12.88 -4.61 53.64
CA PRO A 108 -13.84 -4.50 52.53
C PRO A 108 -13.43 -3.52 51.46
N THR A 109 -12.67 -2.49 51.79
CA THR A 109 -12.12 -1.48 50.88
C THR A 109 -11.11 -2.05 49.90
N ASP A 110 -10.25 -2.96 50.36
CA ASP A 110 -9.21 -3.58 49.52
C ASP A 110 -9.84 -4.51 48.47
N HIS A 111 -10.84 -5.27 48.91
CA HIS A 111 -11.61 -6.12 48.02
C HIS A 111 -12.38 -5.31 46.97
N ALA A 112 -13.01 -4.22 47.38
CA ALA A 112 -13.69 -3.31 46.45
C ALA A 112 -12.71 -2.71 45.43
N LEU A 113 -11.47 -2.36 45.87
CA LEU A 113 -10.42 -1.84 44.97
C LEU A 113 -10.02 -2.85 43.88
N VAL A 114 -9.86 -4.13 44.24
CA VAL A 114 -9.54 -5.19 43.29
C VAL A 114 -10.65 -5.39 42.25
N ILE A 115 -11.90 -5.41 42.72
CA ILE A 115 -13.07 -5.54 41.85
C ILE A 115 -13.19 -4.35 40.90
N VAL A 116 -13.15 -3.13 41.43
CA VAL A 116 -13.25 -1.89 40.64
C VAL A 116 -12.06 -1.80 39.65
N GLY A 117 -10.84 -2.09 40.10
CA GLY A 117 -9.65 -2.15 39.25
C GLY A 117 -9.79 -3.17 38.12
N GLY A 118 -10.33 -4.35 38.41
CA GLY A 118 -10.66 -5.39 37.44
C GLY A 118 -11.69 -4.93 36.38
N LEU A 119 -12.78 -4.29 36.82
CA LEU A 119 -13.80 -3.75 35.91
C LEU A 119 -13.22 -2.64 35.00
N VAL A 120 -12.43 -1.74 35.56
CA VAL A 120 -11.73 -0.69 34.79
C VAL A 120 -10.79 -1.34 33.78
N ALA A 121 -10.00 -2.34 34.17
CA ALA A 121 -9.10 -3.05 33.27
C ALA A 121 -9.84 -3.70 32.08
N VAL A 122 -11.00 -4.35 32.33
CA VAL A 122 -11.83 -4.93 31.26
C VAL A 122 -12.37 -3.83 30.33
N LEU A 123 -12.84 -2.72 30.88
CA LEU A 123 -13.33 -1.59 30.09
C LEU A 123 -12.21 -1.01 29.20
N VAL A 124 -11.02 -0.78 29.77
CA VAL A 124 -9.86 -0.28 29.03
C VAL A 124 -9.46 -1.25 27.91
N SER A 125 -9.41 -2.57 28.19
CA SER A 125 -9.12 -3.58 27.18
C SER A 125 -10.15 -3.55 26.04
N TRP A 126 -11.44 -3.45 26.38
CA TRP A 126 -12.53 -3.37 25.41
C TRP A 126 -12.43 -2.11 24.53
N LEU A 127 -12.21 -0.93 25.12
CA LEU A 127 -12.03 0.32 24.40
C LEU A 127 -10.81 0.26 23.46
N ARG A 128 -9.69 -0.28 23.94
CA ARG A 128 -8.46 -0.47 23.15
C ARG A 128 -8.71 -1.34 21.92
N ILE A 129 -9.31 -2.51 22.11
CA ILE A 129 -9.60 -3.44 20.99
C ILE A 129 -10.63 -2.82 20.02
N ARG A 130 -11.62 -2.10 20.55
CA ARG A 130 -12.60 -1.40 19.71
C ARG A 130 -11.94 -0.32 18.84
N ALA A 131 -11.03 0.48 19.40
CA ALA A 131 -10.27 1.49 18.67
C ALA A 131 -9.38 0.86 17.60
N GLN A 132 -8.64 -0.22 17.95
CA GLN A 132 -7.80 -0.95 16.99
C GLN A 132 -8.62 -1.55 15.84
N ASN A 133 -9.77 -2.16 16.13
CA ASN A 133 -10.67 -2.71 15.12
C ASN A 133 -11.26 -1.62 14.22
N HIS A 134 -11.51 -0.42 14.76
CA HIS A 134 -11.99 0.70 13.96
C HIS A 134 -10.92 1.14 12.94
N LEU A 135 -9.70 1.35 13.39
CA LEU A 135 -8.57 1.69 12.51
C LEU A 135 -8.36 0.64 11.41
N LEU A 136 -8.33 -0.65 11.77
CA LEU A 136 -8.18 -1.73 10.79
C LEU A 136 -9.31 -1.79 9.77
N ARG A 137 -10.55 -1.48 10.16
CA ARG A 137 -11.67 -1.42 9.20
C ARG A 137 -11.49 -0.30 8.20
N VAL A 138 -11.03 0.87 8.64
CA VAL A 138 -10.76 2.01 7.75
C VAL A 138 -9.63 1.67 6.78
N GLU A 139 -8.52 1.10 7.25
CA GLU A 139 -7.41 0.64 6.41
C GLU A 139 -7.85 -0.43 5.40
N ASN A 140 -8.59 -1.45 5.84
CA ASN A 140 -9.09 -2.50 4.95
C ASN A 140 -10.07 -1.97 3.89
N ALA A 141 -10.90 -0.99 4.22
CA ALA A 141 -11.80 -0.33 3.27
C ALA A 141 -11.00 0.48 2.23
N ALA A 142 -9.95 1.19 2.66
CA ALA A 142 -9.05 1.91 1.76
C ALA A 142 -8.33 0.95 0.80
N ASP A 143 -7.79 -0.17 1.32
CA ASP A 143 -7.13 -1.19 0.50
C ASP A 143 -8.09 -1.86 -0.49
N ALA A 144 -9.34 -2.14 -0.09
CA ALA A 144 -10.35 -2.68 -0.99
C ALA A 144 -10.70 -1.69 -2.12
N THR A 145 -10.79 -0.41 -1.82
CA THR A 145 -11.05 0.64 -2.82
C THR A 145 -9.90 0.76 -3.81
N ARG A 146 -8.65 0.69 -3.33
CA ARG A 146 -7.45 0.66 -4.19
C ARG A 146 -7.47 -0.50 -5.17
N GLN A 147 -7.83 -1.70 -4.72
CA GLN A 147 -7.88 -2.90 -5.57
C GLN A 147 -8.89 -2.81 -6.70
N VAL A 148 -9.91 -1.97 -6.60
CA VAL A 148 -10.85 -1.70 -7.69
C VAL A 148 -10.19 -0.87 -8.80
N VAL A 149 -9.32 0.08 -8.42
CA VAL A 149 -8.60 0.95 -9.37
C VAL A 149 -7.36 0.25 -9.92
N LEU A 150 -6.52 -0.30 -9.04
CA LEU A 150 -5.25 -0.95 -9.39
C LEU A 150 -5.42 -2.46 -9.48
N ARG A 151 -5.67 -2.97 -10.68
CA ARG A 151 -5.74 -4.42 -10.93
C ARG A 151 -4.35 -5.03 -11.04
N PRO A 152 -4.17 -6.29 -10.59
CA PRO A 152 -2.96 -7.03 -10.89
C PRO A 152 -2.76 -7.16 -12.40
N ILE A 153 -1.58 -6.81 -12.89
CA ILE A 153 -1.24 -6.93 -14.30
C ILE A 153 -0.76 -8.36 -14.56
N PRO A 154 -1.40 -9.11 -15.48
CA PRO A 154 -0.97 -10.47 -15.80
C PRO A 154 0.46 -10.47 -16.40
N PRO A 155 1.30 -11.47 -16.08
CA PRO A 155 2.60 -11.62 -16.70
C PRO A 155 2.53 -11.72 -18.21
N GLY A 156 3.42 -11.05 -18.93
CA GLY A 156 3.47 -11.11 -20.39
C GLY A 156 2.38 -10.31 -21.11
N THR A 157 1.65 -9.44 -20.41
CA THR A 157 0.60 -8.59 -20.99
C THR A 157 1.13 -7.83 -22.21
N GLY A 158 0.56 -8.12 -23.38
CA GLY A 158 0.91 -7.45 -24.64
C GLY A 158 2.37 -7.63 -25.09
N GLY A 159 3.05 -8.70 -24.67
CA GLY A 159 4.46 -8.95 -24.98
C GLY A 159 5.43 -8.13 -24.12
N LEU A 160 4.97 -7.65 -22.96
CA LEU A 160 5.81 -6.90 -22.03
C LEU A 160 6.08 -7.68 -20.74
N ASP A 161 7.30 -7.54 -20.21
CA ASP A 161 7.60 -7.78 -18.81
C ASP A 161 7.24 -6.51 -18.03
N VAL A 162 6.40 -6.65 -17.02
CA VAL A 162 5.79 -5.53 -16.29
C VAL A 162 5.93 -5.74 -14.79
N ALA A 163 6.37 -4.73 -14.09
CA ALA A 163 6.32 -4.67 -12.64
C ALA A 163 5.76 -3.33 -12.18
N GLY A 164 4.93 -3.34 -11.18
CA GLY A 164 4.39 -2.14 -10.55
C GLY A 164 4.42 -2.21 -9.04
N ALA A 165 4.55 -1.08 -8.38
CA ALA A 165 4.41 -0.93 -6.95
C ALA A 165 3.56 0.30 -6.63
N TYR A 166 2.86 0.22 -5.50
CA TYR A 166 2.11 1.32 -4.94
C TYR A 166 2.45 1.42 -3.46
N LEU A 167 2.93 2.57 -3.04
CA LEU A 167 3.24 2.89 -1.66
C LEU A 167 2.23 3.92 -1.17
N ALA A 168 1.50 3.57 -0.12
CA ALA A 168 0.54 4.49 0.46
C ALA A 168 1.23 5.48 1.40
N ALA A 169 0.80 6.74 1.36
CA ALA A 169 1.21 7.73 2.36
C ALA A 169 0.79 7.32 3.77
N ASP A 170 1.63 7.69 4.77
CA ASP A 170 1.37 7.37 6.19
C ASP A 170 0.20 8.15 6.80
N SER A 171 -0.39 9.11 6.09
CA SER A 171 -1.40 10.00 6.62
C SER A 171 -2.81 9.43 6.53
N GLU A 172 -3.38 9.10 7.69
CA GLU A 172 -4.82 8.98 7.98
C GLU A 172 -5.70 8.22 6.97
N ALA A 173 -5.31 6.99 6.58
CA ALA A 173 -6.18 6.05 5.83
C ALA A 173 -6.91 6.64 4.59
N ARG A 174 -6.43 7.76 4.04
CA ARG A 174 -6.99 8.37 2.82
C ARG A 174 -6.34 7.74 1.61
N VAL A 175 -7.17 7.24 0.71
CA VAL A 175 -6.71 6.68 -0.56
C VAL A 175 -6.34 7.83 -1.49
N GLY A 176 -5.15 7.77 -2.11
CA GLY A 176 -4.69 8.76 -3.06
C GLY A 176 -5.31 8.65 -4.44
N GLY A 177 -4.93 9.60 -5.29
CA GLY A 177 -5.37 9.73 -6.67
C GLY A 177 -4.53 8.94 -7.68
N ASP A 178 -3.41 8.36 -7.28
CA ASP A 178 -2.48 7.63 -8.16
C ASP A 178 -3.12 6.40 -8.80
N PHE A 179 -2.90 6.24 -10.09
CA PHE A 179 -3.42 5.11 -10.84
C PHE A 179 -2.47 4.68 -11.96
N PHE A 180 -2.50 3.41 -12.32
CA PHE A 180 -1.84 2.87 -13.51
C PHE A 180 -2.59 1.68 -14.07
N GLU A 181 -2.37 1.41 -15.36
CA GLU A 181 -2.94 0.26 -16.06
C GLU A 181 -2.05 -0.14 -17.23
N VAL A 182 -2.03 -1.43 -17.57
CA VAL A 182 -1.37 -1.94 -18.78
C VAL A 182 -2.32 -2.87 -19.51
N LEU A 183 -2.48 -2.66 -20.80
CA LEU A 183 -3.41 -3.38 -21.66
C LEU A 183 -2.69 -4.04 -22.83
N ALA A 184 -3.09 -5.26 -23.17
CA ALA A 184 -2.87 -5.82 -24.48
C ALA A 184 -3.99 -5.39 -25.41
N THR A 185 -3.68 -4.79 -26.55
CA THR A 185 -4.65 -4.28 -27.50
C THR A 185 -4.34 -4.75 -28.94
N PRO A 186 -5.27 -4.63 -29.89
CA PRO A 186 -4.98 -4.90 -31.31
C PRO A 186 -3.87 -4.01 -31.90
N TYR A 187 -3.58 -2.89 -31.26
CA TYR A 187 -2.57 -1.92 -31.69
C TYR A 187 -1.23 -2.03 -30.92
N GLY A 188 -1.03 -3.15 -30.21
CA GLY A 188 0.09 -3.40 -29.33
C GLY A 188 -0.21 -3.17 -27.86
N ALA A 189 0.80 -3.20 -27.00
CA ALA A 189 0.60 -2.94 -25.59
C ALA A 189 0.47 -1.44 -25.33
N ARG A 190 -0.40 -1.08 -24.39
CA ARG A 190 -0.61 0.30 -23.95
C ARG A 190 -0.52 0.39 -22.45
N ALA A 191 0.18 1.40 -21.95
CA ALA A 191 0.29 1.70 -20.52
C ALA A 191 -0.22 3.10 -20.23
N LEU A 192 -0.81 3.26 -19.04
CA LEU A 192 -1.24 4.52 -18.47
C LEU A 192 -0.70 4.59 -17.05
N LEU A 193 -0.16 5.74 -16.65
CA LEU A 193 0.13 6.09 -15.26
C LEU A 193 -0.28 7.55 -15.06
N GLY A 194 -0.81 7.88 -13.90
CA GLY A 194 -1.20 9.25 -13.60
C GLY A 194 -1.59 9.44 -12.13
N ASP A 195 -1.83 10.69 -11.78
CA ASP A 195 -2.32 11.11 -10.46
C ASP A 195 -3.44 12.13 -10.58
N VAL A 196 -4.52 11.93 -9.80
CA VAL A 196 -5.65 12.85 -9.66
C VAL A 196 -5.41 13.78 -8.49
N GLN A 197 -5.48 15.07 -8.72
CA GLN A 197 -5.38 16.10 -7.68
C GLN A 197 -6.25 15.79 -6.46
N GLY A 198 -5.61 15.78 -5.28
CA GLY A 198 -6.27 15.63 -3.98
C GLY A 198 -6.41 14.19 -3.53
N LYS A 199 -7.03 13.98 -2.38
CA LYS A 199 -7.10 12.68 -1.71
C LYS A 199 -8.55 12.31 -1.37
N GLY A 200 -8.75 11.01 -1.07
CA GLY A 200 -10.03 10.48 -0.62
C GLY A 200 -10.97 10.07 -1.76
N VAL A 201 -12.24 9.83 -1.41
CA VAL A 201 -13.23 9.18 -2.30
C VAL A 201 -13.40 9.90 -3.64
N GLY A 202 -13.30 11.23 -3.67
CA GLY A 202 -13.44 12.00 -4.92
C GLY A 202 -12.29 11.74 -5.89
N ALA A 203 -11.03 11.73 -5.41
CA ALA A 203 -9.86 11.43 -6.22
C ALA A 203 -9.90 9.99 -6.75
N VAL A 204 -10.22 9.01 -5.88
CA VAL A 204 -10.35 7.61 -6.26
C VAL A 204 -11.47 7.39 -7.28
N SER A 205 -12.60 8.08 -7.13
CA SER A 205 -13.71 8.00 -8.10
C SER A 205 -13.27 8.50 -9.47
N ALA A 206 -12.55 9.63 -9.54
CA ALA A 206 -12.01 10.17 -10.78
C ALA A 206 -10.94 9.22 -11.39
N ALA A 207 -9.99 8.73 -10.60
CA ALA A 207 -9.00 7.75 -11.03
C ALA A 207 -9.65 6.48 -11.60
N SER A 208 -10.65 5.91 -10.89
CA SER A 208 -11.42 4.75 -11.37
C SER A 208 -12.13 5.03 -12.71
N ALA A 209 -12.68 6.22 -12.86
CA ALA A 209 -13.35 6.64 -14.09
C ALA A 209 -12.35 6.76 -15.25
N LEU A 210 -11.17 7.32 -15.02
CA LEU A 210 -10.10 7.46 -16.01
C LEU A 210 -9.56 6.07 -16.41
N VAL A 211 -9.26 5.21 -15.45
CA VAL A 211 -8.79 3.83 -15.72
C VAL A 211 -9.84 3.02 -16.49
N GLY A 212 -11.12 3.14 -16.12
CA GLY A 212 -12.23 2.50 -16.86
C GLY A 212 -12.31 2.99 -18.31
N THR A 213 -12.19 4.31 -18.53
CA THR A 213 -12.16 4.92 -19.87
C THR A 213 -10.93 4.47 -20.65
N PHE A 214 -9.75 4.38 -20.01
CA PHE A 214 -8.54 3.88 -20.65
C PHE A 214 -8.69 2.43 -21.10
N ARG A 215 -9.29 1.57 -20.28
CA ARG A 215 -9.54 0.15 -20.64
C ARG A 215 -10.36 0.02 -21.90
N GLU A 216 -11.39 0.84 -22.04
CA GLU A 216 -12.28 0.83 -23.19
C GLU A 216 -11.66 1.53 -24.39
N ALA A 217 -11.27 2.80 -24.26
CA ALA A 217 -10.70 3.58 -25.36
C ALA A 217 -9.33 3.02 -25.78
N GLY A 218 -8.50 2.59 -24.83
CA GLY A 218 -7.20 1.99 -25.10
C GLY A 218 -7.27 0.72 -25.94
N TYR A 219 -8.36 -0.03 -25.88
CA TYR A 219 -8.59 -1.22 -26.70
C TYR A 219 -9.16 -0.90 -28.09
N HIS A 220 -10.04 0.08 -28.19
CA HIS A 220 -10.81 0.35 -29.41
C HIS A 220 -10.23 1.45 -30.31
N GLU A 221 -9.65 2.50 -29.72
CA GLU A 221 -9.09 3.60 -30.51
C GLU A 221 -7.73 3.24 -31.10
N PRO A 222 -7.53 3.37 -32.44
CA PRO A 222 -6.24 3.04 -33.05
C PRO A 222 -5.12 3.99 -32.62
N GLU A 223 -5.40 5.28 -32.46
CA GLU A 223 -4.42 6.31 -32.16
C GLU A 223 -4.35 6.59 -30.65
N LEU A 224 -3.13 6.67 -30.11
CA LEU A 224 -2.92 6.98 -28.70
C LEU A 224 -3.41 8.38 -28.32
N ALA A 225 -3.34 9.33 -29.25
CA ALA A 225 -3.87 10.68 -29.08
C ALA A 225 -5.39 10.67 -28.87
N SER A 226 -6.14 9.85 -29.63
CA SER A 226 -7.59 9.70 -29.46
C SER A 226 -7.95 9.11 -28.10
N VAL A 227 -7.13 8.19 -27.55
CA VAL A 227 -7.31 7.69 -26.19
C VAL A 227 -7.18 8.84 -25.18
N ALA A 228 -6.18 9.71 -25.35
CA ALA A 228 -5.99 10.87 -24.49
C ALA A 228 -7.18 11.85 -24.55
N GLU A 229 -7.75 12.10 -25.73
CA GLU A 229 -8.96 12.92 -25.89
C GLU A 229 -10.18 12.33 -25.17
N ARG A 230 -10.32 10.99 -25.18
CA ARG A 230 -11.37 10.32 -24.41
C ARG A 230 -11.19 10.48 -22.90
N LEU A 231 -9.94 10.43 -22.42
CA LEU A 231 -9.63 10.66 -21.00
C LEU A 231 -9.92 12.12 -20.60
N GLU A 232 -9.55 13.11 -21.43
CA GLU A 232 -9.88 14.52 -21.22
C GLU A 232 -11.40 14.72 -21.12
N SER A 233 -12.14 14.22 -22.11
CA SER A 233 -13.61 14.28 -22.12
C SER A 233 -14.22 13.59 -20.90
N ARG A 234 -13.59 12.51 -20.40
CA ARG A 234 -14.05 11.82 -19.19
C ARG A 234 -13.83 12.68 -17.95
N MET A 235 -12.68 13.34 -17.83
CA MET A 235 -12.36 14.19 -16.69
C MET A 235 -13.31 15.39 -16.60
N ILE A 236 -13.56 16.07 -17.71
CA ILE A 236 -14.52 17.18 -17.80
C ILE A 236 -15.90 16.71 -17.33
N ARG A 237 -16.43 15.61 -17.88
CA ARG A 237 -17.75 15.08 -17.48
C ARG A 237 -17.80 14.66 -16.02
N ASN A 238 -16.67 14.21 -15.44
CA ASN A 238 -16.62 13.89 -14.02
C ASN A 238 -16.76 15.15 -13.15
N ASN A 239 -16.12 16.26 -13.56
CA ASN A 239 -16.23 17.55 -12.90
C ASN A 239 -17.64 18.12 -13.02
N ASP A 240 -18.25 18.08 -14.22
CA ASP A 240 -19.64 18.49 -14.45
C ASP A 240 -20.63 17.72 -13.56
N TYR A 241 -20.45 16.41 -13.45
CA TYR A 241 -21.27 15.56 -12.57
C TYR A 241 -21.11 15.97 -11.09
N SER A 242 -19.87 16.21 -10.66
CA SER A 242 -19.59 16.64 -9.28
C SER A 242 -20.23 17.99 -8.97
N ALA A 243 -20.15 18.94 -9.89
CA ALA A 243 -20.78 20.25 -9.77
C ALA A 243 -22.31 20.12 -9.70
N ALA A 244 -22.94 19.31 -10.56
CA ALA A 244 -24.38 19.04 -10.56
C ALA A 244 -24.87 18.40 -9.25
N MET A 245 -24.01 17.64 -8.56
CA MET A 245 -24.29 17.07 -7.23
C MET A 245 -24.04 18.03 -6.06
N GLY A 246 -23.79 19.33 -6.35
CA GLY A 246 -23.53 20.36 -5.35
C GLY A 246 -22.15 20.22 -4.67
N ARG A 247 -21.22 19.53 -5.31
CA ARG A 247 -19.83 19.38 -4.86
C ARG A 247 -18.93 20.04 -5.92
N PRO A 248 -18.73 21.38 -5.88
CA PRO A 248 -17.89 22.09 -6.84
C PRO A 248 -16.40 21.82 -6.56
N ASP A 249 -16.01 20.57 -6.73
CA ASP A 249 -14.67 20.08 -6.48
C ASP A 249 -14.08 19.75 -7.86
N GLU A 250 -13.75 20.80 -8.60
CA GLU A 250 -13.09 20.68 -9.90
C GLU A 250 -11.71 20.07 -9.68
N ARG A 251 -11.48 18.92 -10.30
CA ARG A 251 -10.24 18.19 -10.24
C ARG A 251 -9.58 18.12 -11.59
N PHE A 252 -8.29 18.03 -11.59
CA PHE A 252 -7.49 17.68 -12.74
C PHE A 252 -6.65 16.44 -12.45
N ALA A 253 -6.10 15.83 -13.48
CA ALA A 253 -5.17 14.72 -13.30
C ALA A 253 -3.98 14.87 -14.25
N THR A 254 -2.78 14.65 -13.73
CA THR A 254 -1.62 14.41 -14.57
C THR A 254 -1.64 12.98 -15.07
N ALA A 255 -1.24 12.75 -16.31
CA ALA A 255 -1.17 11.39 -16.85
C ALA A 255 -0.14 11.28 -17.97
N VAL A 256 0.43 10.09 -18.10
CA VAL A 256 1.25 9.70 -19.25
C VAL A 256 0.71 8.41 -19.85
N LEU A 257 0.50 8.44 -21.16
CA LEU A 257 0.12 7.27 -21.96
C LEU A 257 1.33 6.82 -22.78
N VAL A 258 1.53 5.52 -22.83
CA VAL A 258 2.60 4.90 -23.62
C VAL A 258 2.02 3.82 -24.51
N GLY A 259 2.37 3.85 -25.79
CA GLY A 259 2.05 2.82 -26.77
C GLY A 259 3.29 2.06 -27.20
N PHE A 260 3.27 0.75 -27.07
CA PHE A 260 4.27 -0.17 -27.59
C PHE A 260 3.70 -0.81 -28.87
N PRO A 261 4.07 -0.35 -30.06
CA PRO A 261 3.50 -0.89 -31.28
C PRO A 261 3.84 -2.38 -31.44
N PRO A 262 2.95 -3.14 -32.09
CA PRO A 262 3.16 -4.57 -32.30
C PRO A 262 4.34 -4.84 -33.23
N PRO A 263 5.01 -5.98 -33.13
CA PRO A 263 6.01 -6.42 -34.08
C PRO A 263 5.46 -6.43 -35.51
N ARG A 264 6.28 -5.99 -36.47
CA ARG A 264 6.03 -6.11 -37.91
C ARG A 264 7.09 -7.02 -38.51
N ASP A 265 6.67 -8.00 -39.28
CA ASP A 265 7.57 -8.99 -39.87
C ASP A 265 8.50 -9.68 -38.85
N GLY A 266 7.99 -9.93 -37.64
CA GLY A 266 8.73 -10.54 -36.54
C GLY A 266 9.72 -9.62 -35.84
N LEU A 267 9.75 -8.31 -36.17
CA LEU A 267 10.66 -7.33 -35.57
C LEU A 267 9.87 -6.29 -34.77
N ALA A 268 10.18 -6.14 -33.49
CA ALA A 268 9.63 -5.08 -32.67
C ALA A 268 10.22 -3.72 -33.10
N PRO A 269 9.38 -2.68 -33.32
CA PRO A 269 9.87 -1.34 -33.62
C PRO A 269 10.77 -0.79 -32.50
N GLU A 270 11.87 -0.13 -32.87
CA GLU A 270 12.80 0.50 -31.90
C GLU A 270 12.31 1.89 -31.45
N TRP A 271 11.02 2.03 -31.24
CA TRP A 271 10.39 3.24 -30.75
C TRP A 271 9.09 2.89 -29.99
N ILE A 272 8.65 3.82 -29.17
CA ILE A 272 7.36 3.82 -28.50
C ILE A 272 6.63 5.13 -28.79
N GLU A 273 5.31 5.14 -28.65
CA GLU A 273 4.51 6.35 -28.68
C GLU A 273 4.26 6.85 -27.26
N LEU A 274 4.33 8.16 -27.08
CA LEU A 274 4.15 8.83 -25.81
C LEU A 274 3.16 9.98 -25.96
N VAL A 275 2.14 10.06 -25.09
CA VAL A 275 1.31 11.25 -24.86
C VAL A 275 1.46 11.62 -23.40
N ASN A 276 2.02 12.78 -23.12
CA ASN A 276 2.18 13.27 -21.76
C ASN A 276 1.23 14.47 -21.52
N LEU A 277 0.43 14.35 -20.48
CA LEU A 277 -0.65 15.27 -20.08
C LEU A 277 -0.26 15.92 -18.74
N GLY A 278 0.79 16.73 -18.77
CA GLY A 278 1.29 17.45 -17.60
C GLY A 278 1.91 16.55 -16.52
N HIS A 279 2.29 15.33 -16.86
CA HIS A 279 2.95 14.39 -15.94
C HIS A 279 4.47 14.48 -16.07
N GLU A 280 5.21 14.01 -15.04
CA GLU A 280 6.68 13.92 -15.11
C GLU A 280 7.14 13.09 -16.30
N GLY A 281 8.29 13.47 -16.86
CA GLY A 281 8.88 12.75 -17.99
C GLY A 281 9.29 11.34 -17.61
N PRO A 282 8.83 10.30 -18.35
CA PRO A 282 9.28 8.94 -18.13
C PRO A 282 10.77 8.78 -18.29
N LEU A 283 11.37 7.79 -17.63
CA LEU A 283 12.79 7.47 -17.79
C LEU A 283 12.94 6.20 -18.65
N ALA A 284 13.77 6.29 -19.69
CA ALA A 284 14.25 5.12 -20.41
C ALA A 284 15.62 4.71 -19.85
N ILE A 285 15.77 3.45 -19.49
CA ILE A 285 16.95 2.88 -18.87
C ILE A 285 17.46 1.76 -19.77
N GLY A 286 18.64 1.93 -20.31
CA GLY A 286 19.26 0.98 -21.25
C GLY A 286 20.78 0.94 -21.11
N PRO A 287 21.45 0.25 -22.05
CA PRO A 287 22.92 0.13 -22.06
C PRO A 287 23.64 1.49 -22.08
N ASP A 288 23.04 2.49 -22.73
CA ASP A 288 23.59 3.84 -22.84
C ASP A 288 23.35 4.69 -21.58
N GLY A 289 22.66 4.15 -20.57
CA GLY A 289 22.36 4.81 -19.31
C GLY A 289 20.89 5.16 -19.10
N VAL A 290 20.64 6.18 -18.28
CA VAL A 290 19.30 6.69 -17.95
C VAL A 290 19.02 7.94 -18.78
N ARG A 291 17.93 7.93 -19.54
CA ARG A 291 17.49 9.05 -20.39
C ARG A 291 16.11 9.53 -19.93
N VAL A 292 15.93 10.82 -19.79
CA VAL A 292 14.59 11.42 -19.59
C VAL A 292 13.91 11.47 -20.95
N LEU A 293 12.71 10.92 -21.04
CA LEU A 293 11.87 11.05 -22.24
C LEU A 293 11.12 12.40 -22.20
N PRO A 294 10.63 12.88 -23.35
CA PRO A 294 10.01 14.19 -23.41
C PRO A 294 8.90 14.38 -22.39
N GLU A 295 8.98 15.48 -21.65
CA GLU A 295 7.87 16.00 -20.86
C GLU A 295 6.73 16.44 -21.78
N GLY A 296 5.50 16.42 -21.28
CA GLY A 296 4.34 16.72 -22.10
C GLY A 296 4.23 18.20 -22.46
N CYS A 297 3.79 18.44 -23.69
CA CYS A 297 3.40 19.76 -24.14
C CYS A 297 1.89 20.05 -23.92
N HIS A 298 1.14 19.08 -23.37
CA HIS A 298 -0.29 19.19 -23.14
C HIS A 298 -0.58 19.37 -21.64
N PRO A 299 -1.54 20.24 -21.28
CA PRO A 299 -1.91 20.41 -19.86
C PRO A 299 -2.50 19.13 -19.26
N PRO A 300 -2.57 19.04 -17.92
CA PRO A 300 -3.24 17.96 -17.24
C PRO A 300 -4.69 17.78 -17.70
N LEU A 301 -5.19 16.54 -17.58
CA LEU A 301 -6.58 16.18 -17.87
C LEU A 301 -7.56 17.04 -17.04
N GLY A 302 -8.57 17.60 -17.69
CA GLY A 302 -9.52 18.55 -17.11
C GLY A 302 -9.11 20.01 -17.27
N LEU A 303 -7.89 20.30 -17.74
CA LEU A 303 -7.37 21.64 -17.98
C LEU A 303 -7.08 21.91 -19.47
N GLY A 304 -7.38 20.98 -20.37
CA GLY A 304 -7.12 21.09 -21.82
C GLY A 304 -7.77 22.32 -22.46
N GLY A 305 -8.92 22.72 -21.97
CA GLY A 305 -9.62 23.92 -22.41
C GLY A 305 -8.86 25.24 -22.20
N LEU A 306 -7.86 25.28 -21.29
CA LEU A 306 -7.08 26.50 -20.99
C LEU A 306 -6.05 26.83 -22.07
N VAL A 307 -5.53 25.83 -22.78
CA VAL A 307 -4.44 26.04 -23.76
C VAL A 307 -4.92 25.85 -25.18
N GLY A 308 -5.98 25.09 -25.39
CA GLY A 308 -6.46 24.70 -26.72
C GLY A 308 -5.56 23.70 -27.43
N GLY A 309 -6.12 23.01 -28.43
CA GLY A 309 -5.41 21.98 -29.18
C GLY A 309 -5.63 20.57 -28.64
N ALA A 310 -5.54 19.59 -29.53
CA ALA A 310 -5.66 18.17 -29.20
C ALA A 310 -4.35 17.61 -28.68
N PRO A 311 -4.38 16.60 -27.77
CA PRO A 311 -3.20 15.86 -27.37
C PRO A 311 -2.49 15.26 -28.59
N ARG A 312 -1.16 15.24 -28.57
CA ARG A 312 -0.36 14.67 -29.66
C ARG A 312 0.52 13.57 -29.16
N ALA A 313 0.55 12.47 -29.90
CA ALA A 313 1.49 11.38 -29.67
C ALA A 313 2.84 11.73 -30.30
N VAL A 314 3.90 11.52 -29.53
CA VAL A 314 5.30 11.71 -29.97
C VAL A 314 5.97 10.32 -30.01
N ARG A 315 6.67 10.03 -31.11
CA ARG A 315 7.50 8.84 -31.20
C ARG A 315 8.86 9.09 -30.59
N VAL A 316 9.27 8.24 -29.68
CA VAL A 316 10.57 8.33 -29.02
C VAL A 316 11.37 7.05 -29.23
N PRO A 317 12.69 7.14 -29.47
CA PRO A 317 13.55 5.97 -29.60
C PRO A 317 13.50 5.11 -28.32
N PHE A 318 13.29 3.80 -28.49
CA PHE A 318 13.24 2.83 -27.41
C PHE A 318 13.72 1.47 -27.90
N GLY A 319 14.93 1.10 -27.51
CA GLY A 319 15.57 -0.13 -27.93
C GLY A 319 15.00 -1.39 -27.29
N LYS A 320 15.39 -2.56 -27.81
CA LYS A 320 14.93 -3.87 -27.31
C LYS A 320 15.34 -4.12 -25.85
N SER A 321 16.50 -3.61 -25.45
CA SER A 321 17.05 -3.75 -24.09
C SER A 321 16.62 -2.65 -23.13
N ASP A 322 15.93 -1.63 -23.61
CA ASP A 322 15.48 -0.52 -22.77
C ASP A 322 14.34 -0.97 -21.84
N SER A 323 14.39 -0.48 -20.61
CA SER A 323 13.30 -0.50 -19.66
C SER A 323 12.71 0.89 -19.53
N LEU A 324 11.40 0.99 -19.57
CA LEU A 324 10.68 2.22 -19.29
C LEU A 324 10.29 2.26 -17.81
N LEU A 325 10.60 3.35 -17.15
CA LEU A 325 10.21 3.62 -15.77
C LEU A 325 9.29 4.83 -15.74
N LEU A 326 8.09 4.63 -15.20
CA LEU A 326 7.07 5.64 -14.94
C LEU A 326 6.86 5.73 -13.43
N PHE A 327 6.63 6.93 -12.92
CA PHE A 327 6.33 7.12 -11.49
C PHE A 327 5.58 8.44 -11.28
N THR A 328 4.82 8.51 -10.18
CA THR A 328 4.12 9.72 -9.76
C THR A 328 5.03 10.61 -8.92
N ASP A 329 4.62 11.85 -8.68
CA ASP A 329 5.37 12.87 -7.94
C ASP A 329 5.74 12.45 -6.51
N GLY A 330 5.00 11.49 -5.91
CA GLY A 330 5.39 10.87 -4.65
C GLY A 330 6.80 10.25 -4.65
N VAL A 331 7.40 9.97 -5.84
CA VAL A 331 8.82 9.56 -5.96
C VAL A 331 9.74 10.77 -5.97
N SER A 332 9.55 11.71 -6.90
CA SER A 332 10.43 12.86 -7.12
C SER A 332 10.30 13.91 -6.03
N GLU A 333 9.09 14.11 -5.49
CA GLU A 333 8.82 15.03 -4.37
C GLU A 333 8.99 14.39 -2.99
N ALA A 334 9.45 13.11 -2.93
CA ALA A 334 9.83 12.49 -1.66
C ALA A 334 10.88 13.34 -0.94
N ARG A 335 10.59 13.76 0.30
CA ARG A 335 11.46 14.68 1.06
C ARG A 335 12.19 13.96 2.19
N ASP A 336 13.46 14.31 2.35
CA ASP A 336 14.23 13.95 3.54
C ASP A 336 13.87 14.84 4.74
N ARG A 337 14.60 14.67 5.87
CA ARG A 337 14.38 15.50 7.09
C ARG A 337 14.69 16.97 6.88
N GLN A 338 15.53 17.33 5.92
CA GLN A 338 15.89 18.69 5.57
C GLN A 338 14.91 19.30 4.57
N GLY A 339 13.94 18.53 4.06
CA GLY A 339 12.98 18.95 3.06
C GLY A 339 13.50 18.88 1.63
N VAL A 340 14.66 18.23 1.42
CA VAL A 340 15.27 18.07 0.09
C VAL A 340 14.56 16.95 -0.68
N PHE A 341 14.21 17.21 -1.94
CA PHE A 341 13.61 16.23 -2.85
C PHE A 341 14.59 15.10 -3.22
N LEU A 342 14.04 13.92 -3.50
CA LEU A 342 14.83 12.80 -3.98
C LEU A 342 15.34 13.06 -5.41
N PRO A 343 16.66 13.15 -5.65
CA PRO A 343 17.21 13.34 -6.97
C PRO A 343 17.21 12.02 -7.77
N VAL A 344 16.04 11.61 -8.24
CA VAL A 344 15.79 10.27 -8.84
C VAL A 344 16.76 9.97 -9.96
N LEU A 345 16.88 10.90 -10.93
CA LEU A 345 17.75 10.73 -12.10
C LEU A 345 19.23 10.54 -11.69
N ALA A 346 19.73 11.38 -10.79
CA ALA A 346 21.11 11.30 -10.32
C ALA A 346 21.38 10.00 -9.57
N ARG A 347 20.44 9.58 -8.73
CA ARG A 347 20.53 8.32 -7.98
C ARG A 347 20.54 7.10 -8.90
N LEU A 348 19.63 7.04 -9.88
CA LEU A 348 19.58 5.94 -10.84
C LEU A 348 20.84 5.90 -11.70
N SER A 349 21.30 7.06 -12.20
CA SER A 349 22.52 7.14 -13.03
C SER A 349 23.79 6.75 -12.27
N GLY A 350 23.83 6.99 -10.96
CA GLY A 350 24.96 6.65 -10.08
C GLY A 350 24.95 5.21 -9.54
N THR A 351 23.84 4.46 -9.74
CA THR A 351 23.74 3.10 -9.20
C THR A 351 24.40 2.10 -10.13
N THR A 352 25.43 1.40 -9.62
CA THR A 352 26.12 0.31 -10.33
C THR A 352 25.11 -0.81 -10.66
N GLY A 353 25.10 -1.29 -11.90
CA GLY A 353 24.20 -2.38 -12.34
C GLY A 353 22.86 -1.91 -12.93
N VAL A 354 22.48 -0.63 -12.85
CA VAL A 354 21.28 -0.11 -13.53
C VAL A 354 21.41 -0.26 -15.06
N ARG A 355 22.63 -0.15 -15.58
CA ARG A 355 22.96 -0.35 -16.99
C ARG A 355 23.02 -1.82 -17.39
N ASP A 356 23.28 -2.73 -16.44
CA ASP A 356 23.51 -4.16 -16.66
C ASP A 356 22.22 -4.97 -16.52
N ALA A 357 21.12 -4.50 -17.13
CA ALA A 357 19.87 -5.24 -17.30
C ALA A 357 19.22 -5.78 -16.00
N LEU A 358 18.97 -4.89 -15.02
CA LEU A 358 18.02 -5.21 -13.95
C LEU A 358 16.69 -5.68 -14.57
N SER A 359 16.09 -6.72 -14.04
CA SER A 359 14.70 -7.04 -14.37
C SER A 359 13.79 -5.88 -13.96
N VAL A 360 12.62 -5.73 -14.62
CA VAL A 360 11.66 -4.66 -14.24
C VAL A 360 11.26 -4.75 -12.78
N GLY A 361 11.17 -5.97 -12.22
CA GLY A 361 10.88 -6.17 -10.80
C GLY A 361 12.00 -5.69 -9.86
N GLU A 362 13.26 -5.82 -10.24
CA GLU A 362 14.40 -5.31 -9.48
C GLU A 362 14.49 -3.79 -9.58
N LEU A 363 14.17 -3.24 -10.75
CA LEU A 363 14.12 -1.79 -10.96
C LEU A 363 13.05 -1.13 -10.07
N VAL A 364 11.84 -1.68 -10.03
CA VAL A 364 10.77 -1.19 -9.14
C VAL A 364 11.21 -1.26 -7.67
N LYS A 365 11.77 -2.40 -7.22
CA LYS A 365 12.27 -2.54 -5.85
C LYS A 365 13.43 -1.59 -5.52
N LEU A 366 14.24 -1.25 -6.50
CA LEU A 366 15.32 -0.27 -6.32
C LEU A 366 14.74 1.12 -6.05
N VAL A 367 13.78 1.56 -6.87
CA VAL A 367 13.11 2.87 -6.68
C VAL A 367 12.33 2.91 -5.36
N GLU A 368 11.56 1.87 -5.05
CA GLU A 368 10.87 1.72 -3.77
C GLU A 368 11.83 1.90 -2.58
N ARG A 369 12.96 1.23 -2.62
CA ARG A 369 13.98 1.32 -1.58
C ARG A 369 14.59 2.72 -1.49
N MET A 370 14.91 3.36 -2.64
CA MET A 370 15.41 4.73 -2.68
C MET A 370 14.46 5.72 -1.99
N VAL A 371 13.16 5.62 -2.28
CA VAL A 371 12.12 6.46 -1.67
C VAL A 371 12.05 6.22 -0.16
N LEU A 372 11.94 4.95 0.28
CA LEU A 372 11.82 4.60 1.69
C LEU A 372 13.06 4.96 2.52
N GLU A 373 14.26 4.81 1.96
CA GLU A 373 15.51 5.22 2.60
C GLU A 373 15.60 6.74 2.73
N HIS A 374 15.25 7.47 1.66
CA HIS A 374 15.30 8.94 1.64
C HIS A 374 14.33 9.55 2.64
N THR A 375 13.09 9.06 2.69
CA THR A 375 12.03 9.51 3.59
C THR A 375 12.10 8.87 4.98
N ARG A 376 13.00 7.88 5.19
CA ARG A 376 13.07 7.02 6.38
C ARG A 376 11.74 6.32 6.68
N GLY A 377 11.06 5.88 5.63
CA GLY A 377 9.78 5.18 5.72
C GLY A 377 8.56 6.07 5.95
N ARG A 378 8.70 7.41 5.96
CA ARG A 378 7.58 8.35 6.12
C ARG A 378 7.23 8.97 4.77
N LEU A 379 6.17 8.51 4.16
CA LEU A 379 5.69 9.03 2.89
C LEU A 379 4.72 10.19 3.13
N SER A 380 4.97 11.32 2.46
CA SER A 380 4.09 12.50 2.49
C SER A 380 2.94 12.37 1.50
N ASP A 381 3.16 11.64 0.40
CA ASP A 381 2.17 11.38 -0.62
C ASP A 381 2.17 9.92 -1.07
N ASP A 382 1.07 9.51 -1.70
CA ASP A 382 0.98 8.21 -2.36
C ASP A 382 2.00 8.14 -3.49
N THR A 383 2.44 6.95 -3.83
CA THR A 383 3.53 6.77 -4.78
C THR A 383 3.24 5.57 -5.66
N ALA A 384 3.03 5.78 -6.93
CA ALA A 384 2.93 4.72 -7.93
C ALA A 384 4.23 4.62 -8.74
N ILE A 385 4.69 3.40 -8.97
CA ILE A 385 5.89 3.09 -9.75
C ILE A 385 5.51 1.98 -10.73
N LEU A 386 5.83 2.16 -12.01
CA LEU A 386 5.57 1.18 -13.05
C LEU A 386 6.80 1.04 -13.94
N ALA A 387 7.32 -0.17 -14.10
CA ALA A 387 8.41 -0.48 -15.01
C ALA A 387 7.97 -1.48 -16.07
N LEU A 388 8.37 -1.22 -17.32
CA LEU A 388 7.99 -2.01 -18.49
C LEU A 388 9.21 -2.28 -19.37
N ARG A 389 9.29 -3.50 -19.93
CA ARG A 389 10.31 -3.90 -20.91
C ARG A 389 9.66 -4.83 -21.92
N ARG A 390 10.09 -4.76 -23.19
CA ARG A 390 9.69 -5.77 -24.15
C ARG A 390 10.26 -7.14 -23.77
N LEU A 391 9.41 -8.18 -23.87
CA LEU A 391 9.91 -9.54 -23.75
C LEU A 391 10.77 -9.88 -24.97
N PRO A 392 11.81 -10.71 -24.80
CA PRO A 392 12.55 -11.25 -25.94
C PRO A 392 11.57 -11.94 -26.92
N GLU A 393 11.80 -11.71 -28.19
CA GLU A 393 11.10 -12.45 -29.24
C GLU A 393 11.51 -13.93 -29.12
N GLY A 394 10.56 -14.82 -28.86
CA GLY A 394 10.79 -16.27 -28.75
C GLY A 394 11.05 -16.92 -30.11
#